data_f3dedec49f00baf516d264b62f1813e3
#
_entry.id   f3dedec49f00baf516d264b62f1813e3
#
_cell.length_a   1.000
_cell.length_b   1.000
_cell.length_c   1.000
_cell.angle_alpha   90.00
_cell.angle_beta   90.00
_cell.angle_gamma   90.00
#
_symmetry.space_group_name_H-M   'P 1'
#
loop_
_entity.id
_entity.type
_entity.pdbx_description
1 polymer ?
#
loop_
_entity_poly.entity_id
_entity_poly.type
_entity_poly.pdbx_seq_one_letter_code
_entity_poly.pdbx_strand_id
1 'polypeptide(L)'
;AGYSGTRNTGADVRVEEMIRQFRHLFGDEHVALSIYTIDPELTRGYFRTVRQLHLPKLFPKFLFDTVHEQHAVIACEGSMFKSKFANALSTMMVGALGLAAVEGKIAVGYGGEAGNMDRSVQDLVRRYCQDALIIARNEASKSVLAELGVKSRSGTDTAWTFEPAPLSEGRKILMDAGWDGETPVLALCPINPFWWPVKPDVARAAVNSFSGMYDEEHYGSVYFHKEGAEVTDKQDRYLSAIANAVRRFRQAGNDVFPVMFGSEQLDRDGCEG
;
A
#
# COMPACT_ATOMS: atom_id res chain seq x y z
N ALA A 1 -6.37 -10.36 2.00
CA ALA A 1 -5.85 -9.65 3.19
C ALA A 1 -4.83 -8.62 2.75
N GLY A 2 -5.07 -7.35 3.02
CA GLY A 2 -4.22 -6.21 2.68
C GLY A 2 -4.59 -5.00 3.52
N TYR A 3 -4.04 -3.84 3.18
CA TYR A 3 -4.21 -2.59 3.92
C TYR A 3 -4.94 -1.56 3.04
N SER A 4 -6.13 -1.92 2.57
CA SER A 4 -6.97 -1.05 1.75
C SER A 4 -7.73 -0.04 2.63
N GLY A 5 -8.14 1.09 2.06
CA GLY A 5 -8.89 2.13 2.78
C GLY A 5 -8.01 3.18 3.45
N THR A 6 -6.80 3.38 2.95
CA THR A 6 -5.85 4.39 3.42
C THR A 6 -5.63 5.51 2.41
N ARG A 7 -6.44 5.57 1.34
CA ARG A 7 -6.22 6.47 0.20
C ARG A 7 -4.81 6.37 -0.41
N ASN A 8 -4.23 5.17 -0.37
CA ASN A 8 -3.01 4.88 -1.08
C ASN A 8 -3.37 4.32 -2.46
N THR A 9 -3.19 5.13 -3.50
CA THR A 9 -3.57 4.79 -4.88
C THR A 9 -2.89 3.50 -5.34
N GLY A 10 -1.62 3.29 -4.97
CA GLY A 10 -0.90 2.08 -5.35
C GLY A 10 -1.47 0.81 -4.72
N ALA A 11 -1.91 0.87 -3.46
CA ALA A 11 -2.57 -0.26 -2.79
C ALA A 11 -3.94 -0.53 -3.41
N ASP A 12 -4.73 0.51 -3.65
CA ASP A 12 -6.10 0.39 -4.16
C ASP A 12 -6.13 -0.15 -5.60
N VAL A 13 -5.29 0.38 -6.50
CA VAL A 13 -5.14 -0.09 -7.89
C VAL A 13 -4.76 -1.57 -7.94
N ARG A 14 -3.85 -2.01 -7.07
CA ARG A 14 -3.42 -3.41 -7.01
C ARG A 14 -4.54 -4.35 -6.60
N VAL A 15 -5.37 -3.95 -5.65
CA VAL A 15 -6.49 -4.77 -5.17
C VAL A 15 -7.62 -4.80 -6.20
N GLU A 16 -7.96 -3.66 -6.82
CA GLU A 16 -8.95 -3.62 -7.92
C GLU A 16 -8.53 -4.53 -9.08
N GLU A 17 -7.27 -4.48 -9.46
CA GLU A 17 -6.76 -5.34 -10.52
C GLU A 17 -6.79 -6.83 -10.13
N MET A 18 -6.46 -7.18 -8.89
CA MET A 18 -6.61 -8.55 -8.42
C MET A 18 -8.06 -9.03 -8.45
N ILE A 19 -9.01 -8.19 -8.06
CA ILE A 19 -10.44 -8.51 -8.15
C ILE A 19 -10.82 -8.84 -9.59
N ARG A 20 -10.39 -8.01 -10.54
CA ARG A 20 -10.61 -8.23 -11.99
C ARG A 20 -9.98 -9.52 -12.46
N GLN A 21 -8.73 -9.80 -12.07
CA GLN A 21 -8.01 -11.02 -12.44
C GLN A 21 -8.71 -12.27 -11.89
N PHE A 22 -9.11 -12.28 -10.63
CA PHE A 22 -9.80 -13.44 -10.05
C PHE A 22 -11.15 -13.70 -10.71
N ARG A 23 -11.91 -12.66 -11.04
CA ARG A 23 -13.15 -12.79 -11.76
C ARG A 23 -12.96 -13.32 -13.19
N HIS A 24 -11.93 -12.82 -13.86
CA HIS A 24 -11.58 -13.32 -15.19
C HIS A 24 -11.20 -14.81 -15.17
N LEU A 25 -10.45 -15.24 -14.14
CA LEU A 25 -9.97 -16.61 -14.04
C LEU A 25 -11.06 -17.60 -13.62
N PHE A 26 -11.94 -17.21 -12.71
CA PHE A 26 -12.89 -18.13 -12.09
C PHE A 26 -14.35 -17.91 -12.51
N GLY A 27 -14.65 -16.80 -13.18
CA GLY A 27 -16.01 -16.37 -13.48
C GLY A 27 -16.67 -15.62 -12.32
N ASP A 28 -17.44 -14.60 -12.64
CA ASP A 28 -18.09 -13.72 -11.66
C ASP A 28 -19.05 -14.46 -10.72
N GLU A 29 -19.75 -15.46 -11.25
CA GLU A 29 -20.71 -16.27 -10.51
C GLU A 29 -20.11 -17.36 -9.64
N HIS A 30 -18.81 -17.65 -9.81
CA HIS A 30 -18.14 -18.76 -9.11
C HIS A 30 -17.22 -18.28 -7.99
N VAL A 31 -16.99 -16.97 -7.87
CA VAL A 31 -16.09 -16.39 -6.87
C VAL A 31 -16.76 -15.32 -6.05
N ALA A 32 -16.85 -15.54 -4.73
CA ALA A 32 -17.26 -14.52 -3.77
C ALA A 32 -16.00 -13.90 -3.15
N LEU A 33 -15.77 -12.63 -3.43
CA LEU A 33 -14.59 -11.91 -2.97
C LEU A 33 -14.91 -11.02 -1.76
N SER A 34 -14.03 -11.04 -0.77
CA SER A 34 -14.05 -10.13 0.36
C SER A 34 -12.69 -9.45 0.52
N ILE A 35 -12.66 -8.20 0.89
CA ILE A 35 -11.43 -7.46 1.19
C ILE A 35 -11.43 -6.94 2.63
N TYR A 36 -10.25 -6.86 3.23
CA TYR A 36 -10.06 -6.10 4.46
C TYR A 36 -9.93 -4.62 4.11
N THR A 37 -10.65 -3.78 4.80
CA THR A 37 -10.53 -2.32 4.67
C THR A 37 -10.43 -1.68 6.04
N ILE A 38 -9.57 -0.67 6.17
CA ILE A 38 -9.39 0.07 7.42
C ILE A 38 -10.52 1.07 7.60
N ASP A 39 -10.92 1.71 6.52
CA ASP A 39 -11.99 2.66 6.52
C ASP A 39 -12.93 2.42 5.33
N PRO A 40 -14.12 1.83 5.57
CA PRO A 40 -15.12 1.60 4.53
C PRO A 40 -15.66 2.89 3.89
N GLU A 41 -15.62 4.02 4.61
CA GLU A 41 -16.06 5.30 4.05
C GLU A 41 -15.07 5.81 3.01
N LEU A 42 -13.77 5.68 3.25
CA LEU A 42 -12.73 6.06 2.30
C LEU A 42 -12.73 5.16 1.05
N THR A 43 -13.21 3.92 1.17
CA THR A 43 -13.31 2.97 0.05
C THR A 43 -14.70 2.93 -0.59
N ARG A 44 -15.64 3.78 -0.18
CA ARG A 44 -16.99 3.81 -0.74
C ARG A 44 -17.01 4.00 -2.27
N GLY A 45 -16.04 4.70 -2.82
CA GLY A 45 -15.87 4.91 -4.27
C GLY A 45 -15.24 3.72 -4.99
N TYR A 46 -14.54 2.84 -4.27
CA TYR A 46 -13.78 1.69 -4.77
C TYR A 46 -14.42 0.38 -4.29
N PHE A 47 -13.97 -0.76 -4.82
CA PHE A 47 -14.36 -2.09 -4.35
C PHE A 47 -15.86 -2.32 -4.20
N ARG A 48 -16.68 -1.64 -5.04
CA ARG A 48 -18.15 -1.66 -4.94
C ARG A 48 -18.77 -3.02 -5.15
N THR A 49 -18.02 -3.92 -5.77
CA THR A 49 -18.51 -5.23 -6.21
C THR A 49 -18.06 -6.37 -5.31
N VAL A 50 -17.39 -6.06 -4.22
CA VAL A 50 -16.90 -7.05 -3.25
C VAL A 50 -17.34 -6.70 -1.82
N ARG A 51 -17.41 -7.71 -0.97
CA ARG A 51 -17.71 -7.51 0.45
C ARG A 51 -16.52 -6.86 1.13
N GLN A 52 -16.72 -5.71 1.74
CA GLN A 52 -15.72 -5.02 2.53
C GLN A 52 -15.84 -5.40 4.00
N LEU A 53 -14.76 -5.85 4.60
CA LEU A 53 -14.68 -6.26 6.00
C LEU A 53 -13.81 -5.25 6.74
N HIS A 54 -14.41 -4.51 7.67
CA HIS A 54 -13.70 -3.51 8.46
C HIS A 54 -12.65 -4.16 9.34
N LEU A 55 -11.38 -3.83 9.09
CA LEU A 55 -10.22 -4.33 9.85
C LEU A 55 -10.10 -3.57 11.18
N PRO A 56 -10.30 -4.23 12.32
CA PRO A 56 -10.18 -3.56 13.60
C PRO A 56 -8.71 -3.30 13.96
N LYS A 57 -8.46 -2.31 14.84
CA LYS A 57 -7.10 -1.99 15.36
C LYS A 57 -6.42 -3.19 16.01
N LEU A 58 -7.19 -4.05 16.68
CA LEU A 58 -6.74 -5.33 17.24
C LEU A 58 -7.31 -6.47 16.40
N PHE A 59 -6.55 -6.98 15.49
CA PHE A 59 -6.99 -7.91 14.44
C PHE A 59 -6.85 -9.43 14.73
N PRO A 60 -6.19 -9.96 15.78
CA PRO A 60 -6.01 -11.41 15.89
C PRO A 60 -7.31 -12.19 15.88
N LYS A 61 -8.29 -11.79 16.71
CA LYS A 61 -9.62 -12.44 16.70
C LYS A 61 -10.33 -12.29 15.37
N PHE A 62 -10.25 -11.11 14.77
CA PHE A 62 -10.83 -10.84 13.46
C PHE A 62 -10.26 -11.75 12.36
N LEU A 63 -8.95 -12.02 12.37
CA LEU A 63 -8.35 -12.96 11.43
C LEU A 63 -8.90 -14.37 11.62
N PHE A 64 -9.00 -14.84 12.87
CA PHE A 64 -9.59 -16.14 13.16
C PHE A 64 -11.00 -16.27 12.61
N ASP A 65 -11.87 -15.31 12.92
CA ASP A 65 -13.27 -15.34 12.53
C ASP A 65 -13.40 -15.27 10.98
N THR A 66 -12.67 -14.37 10.35
CA THR A 66 -12.82 -14.14 8.90
C THR A 66 -12.11 -15.18 8.03
N VAL A 67 -10.94 -15.68 8.42
CA VAL A 67 -10.23 -16.73 7.68
C VAL A 67 -11.02 -18.02 7.69
N HIS A 68 -11.64 -18.35 8.84
CA HIS A 68 -12.45 -19.56 8.98
C HIS A 68 -13.61 -19.61 7.95
N GLU A 69 -14.19 -18.49 7.59
CA GLU A 69 -15.30 -18.40 6.62
C GLU A 69 -14.85 -18.51 5.14
N GLN A 70 -13.54 -18.46 4.84
CA GLN A 70 -13.04 -18.42 3.47
C GLN A 70 -12.51 -19.77 3.00
N HIS A 71 -12.50 -20.00 1.67
CA HIS A 71 -11.81 -21.13 1.03
C HIS A 71 -10.36 -20.81 0.68
N ALA A 72 -10.05 -19.52 0.49
CA ALA A 72 -8.72 -19.06 0.15
C ALA A 72 -8.43 -17.73 0.83
N VAL A 73 -7.17 -17.49 1.16
CA VAL A 73 -6.66 -16.20 1.63
C VAL A 73 -5.57 -15.72 0.70
N ILE A 74 -5.75 -14.51 0.19
CA ILE A 74 -4.76 -13.83 -0.63
C ILE A 74 -4.21 -12.66 0.15
N ALA A 75 -2.92 -12.67 0.48
CA ALA A 75 -2.22 -11.48 0.97
C ALA A 75 -1.76 -10.68 -0.25
N CYS A 76 -2.07 -9.38 -0.28
CA CYS A 76 -2.04 -8.59 -1.50
C CYS A 76 -1.40 -7.19 -1.35
N GLU A 77 -0.56 -6.99 -0.36
CA GLU A 77 0.10 -5.70 -0.15
C GLU A 77 1.50 -5.66 -0.76
N GLY A 78 1.89 -4.48 -1.30
CA GLY A 78 3.21 -4.26 -1.89
C GLY A 78 4.36 -4.54 -0.94
N SER A 79 4.22 -4.14 0.30
CA SER A 79 5.25 -4.29 1.35
C SER A 79 4.96 -5.45 2.30
N MET A 80 4.49 -6.57 1.76
CA MET A 80 4.02 -7.73 2.50
C MET A 80 5.02 -8.26 3.54
N PHE A 81 6.29 -8.31 3.19
CA PHE A 81 7.36 -8.87 4.02
C PHE A 81 8.43 -7.79 4.32
N LYS A 82 8.01 -6.72 4.99
CA LYS A 82 8.86 -5.59 5.40
C LYS A 82 8.45 -5.01 6.74
N SER A 83 9.45 -4.61 7.54
CA SER A 83 9.21 -3.91 8.83
C SER A 83 9.17 -2.39 8.70
N LYS A 84 9.45 -1.83 7.51
CA LYS A 84 9.57 -0.38 7.31
C LYS A 84 8.27 0.38 7.60
N PHE A 85 7.14 -0.15 7.14
CA PHE A 85 5.85 0.55 7.24
C PHE A 85 5.13 0.28 8.56
N ALA A 86 5.04 -0.97 8.98
CA ALA A 86 4.64 -1.40 10.32
C ALA A 86 4.77 -2.92 10.43
N ASN A 87 5.33 -3.43 11.51
CA ASN A 87 5.36 -4.86 11.77
C ASN A 87 3.95 -5.46 11.87
N ALA A 88 2.96 -4.69 12.37
CA ALA A 88 1.58 -5.14 12.45
C ALA A 88 0.99 -5.49 11.08
N LEU A 89 1.28 -4.71 10.04
CA LEU A 89 0.81 -4.99 8.69
C LEU A 89 1.35 -6.33 8.17
N SER A 90 2.66 -6.54 8.25
CA SER A 90 3.27 -7.82 7.86
C SER A 90 2.77 -8.97 8.74
N THR A 91 2.63 -8.75 10.05
CA THR A 91 2.10 -9.77 10.98
C THR A 91 0.65 -10.15 10.64
N MET A 92 -0.18 -9.19 10.28
CA MET A 92 -1.57 -9.43 9.87
C MET A 92 -1.62 -10.31 8.61
N MET A 93 -0.85 -9.98 7.59
CA MET A 93 -0.84 -10.74 6.34
C MET A 93 -0.24 -12.13 6.50
N VAL A 94 0.91 -12.24 7.17
CA VAL A 94 1.55 -13.53 7.46
C VAL A 94 0.67 -14.39 8.38
N GLY A 95 0.01 -13.77 9.36
CA GLY A 95 -0.95 -14.46 10.23
C GLY A 95 -2.16 -15.00 9.47
N ALA A 96 -2.72 -14.22 8.55
CA ALA A 96 -3.82 -14.68 7.71
C ALA A 96 -3.43 -15.85 6.79
N LEU A 97 -2.23 -15.78 6.16
CA LEU A 97 -1.69 -16.89 5.36
C LEU A 97 -1.46 -18.15 6.21
N GLY A 98 -0.86 -17.98 7.40
CA GLY A 98 -0.60 -19.11 8.31
C GLY A 98 -1.88 -19.77 8.82
N LEU A 99 -2.89 -18.99 9.17
CA LEU A 99 -4.20 -19.53 9.58
C LEU A 99 -4.85 -20.31 8.43
N ALA A 100 -4.84 -19.76 7.23
CA ALA A 100 -5.38 -20.45 6.06
C ALA A 100 -4.66 -21.78 5.81
N ALA A 101 -3.34 -21.79 5.87
CA ALA A 101 -2.53 -23.00 5.68
C ALA A 101 -2.84 -24.07 6.76
N VAL A 102 -2.92 -23.68 8.03
CA VAL A 102 -3.24 -24.60 9.15
C VAL A 102 -4.65 -25.19 9.00
N GLU A 103 -5.60 -24.44 8.46
CA GLU A 103 -6.95 -24.92 8.19
C GLU A 103 -7.07 -25.70 6.85
N GLY A 104 -5.96 -25.97 6.17
CA GLY A 104 -5.94 -26.70 4.90
C GLY A 104 -6.54 -25.90 3.73
N LYS A 105 -6.57 -24.59 3.82
CA LYS A 105 -7.12 -23.68 2.82
C LYS A 105 -6.02 -23.16 1.89
N ILE A 106 -6.41 -22.59 0.77
CA ILE A 106 -5.47 -21.97 -0.17
C ILE A 106 -4.92 -20.70 0.46
N ALA A 107 -3.59 -20.61 0.58
CA ALA A 107 -2.88 -19.45 1.09
C ALA A 107 -1.92 -18.91 0.03
N VAL A 108 -2.12 -17.67 -0.43
CA VAL A 108 -1.31 -17.06 -1.49
C VAL A 108 -0.84 -15.66 -1.08
N GLY A 109 0.47 -15.44 -1.14
CA GLY A 109 1.04 -14.09 -1.13
C GLY A 109 1.27 -13.62 -2.56
N TYR A 110 0.52 -12.63 -3.03
CA TYR A 110 0.51 -12.28 -4.45
C TYR A 110 1.08 -10.89 -4.71
N GLY A 111 2.13 -10.84 -5.53
CA GLY A 111 2.75 -9.58 -5.98
C GLY A 111 3.44 -8.80 -4.85
N GLY A 112 3.80 -9.47 -3.75
CA GLY A 112 4.42 -8.85 -2.60
C GLY A 112 5.93 -8.65 -2.74
N GLU A 113 6.45 -7.66 -2.01
CA GLU A 113 7.87 -7.43 -1.86
C GLU A 113 8.37 -7.88 -0.49
N ALA A 114 9.52 -8.56 -0.49
CA ALA A 114 10.29 -8.86 0.70
C ALA A 114 11.54 -7.98 0.79
N GLY A 115 11.87 -7.54 1.99
CA GLY A 115 13.03 -6.68 2.24
C GLY A 115 13.47 -6.76 3.70
N ASN A 116 13.99 -5.66 4.23
CA ASN A 116 14.40 -5.62 5.63
C ASN A 116 13.22 -5.90 6.57
N MET A 117 13.35 -6.97 7.36
CA MET A 117 12.41 -7.41 8.37
C MET A 117 13.09 -7.48 9.73
N ASP A 118 12.38 -7.04 10.77
CA ASP A 118 12.78 -7.28 12.14
C ASP A 118 12.76 -8.80 12.44
N ARG A 119 13.55 -9.23 13.40
CA ARG A 119 13.69 -10.65 13.75
C ARG A 119 12.35 -11.32 14.01
N SER A 120 11.44 -10.64 14.71
CA SER A 120 10.09 -11.14 14.98
C SER A 120 9.27 -11.42 13.71
N VAL A 121 9.35 -10.53 12.72
CA VAL A 121 8.66 -10.71 11.43
C VAL A 121 9.32 -11.84 10.63
N GLN A 122 10.66 -11.91 10.63
CA GLN A 122 11.38 -13.02 9.99
C GLN A 122 10.95 -14.38 10.55
N ASP A 123 10.85 -14.49 11.87
CA ASP A 123 10.46 -15.74 12.54
C ASP A 123 9.01 -16.12 12.21
N LEU A 124 8.10 -15.15 12.12
CA LEU A 124 6.73 -15.37 11.66
C LEU A 124 6.69 -15.86 10.22
N VAL A 125 7.44 -15.22 9.31
CA VAL A 125 7.52 -15.61 7.90
C VAL A 125 8.09 -17.03 7.76
N ARG A 126 9.18 -17.36 8.44
CA ARG A 126 9.75 -18.71 8.46
C ARG A 126 8.74 -19.75 8.92
N ARG A 127 7.92 -19.42 9.91
CA ARG A 127 7.01 -20.38 10.53
C ARG A 127 5.72 -20.56 9.76
N TYR A 128 5.16 -19.51 9.20
CA TYR A 128 3.79 -19.49 8.69
C TYR A 128 3.65 -19.39 7.18
N CYS A 129 4.75 -19.15 6.43
CA CYS A 129 4.70 -19.06 4.97
C CYS A 129 5.25 -20.29 4.25
N GLN A 130 5.58 -21.39 4.96
CA GLN A 130 6.15 -22.60 4.34
C GLN A 130 5.16 -23.28 3.37
N ASP A 131 3.89 -23.31 3.74
CA ASP A 131 2.82 -23.97 2.99
C ASP A 131 2.00 -22.99 2.14
N ALA A 132 2.39 -21.72 2.11
CA ALA A 132 1.76 -20.73 1.26
C ALA A 132 2.45 -20.63 -0.10
N LEU A 133 1.67 -20.42 -1.16
CA LEU A 133 2.20 -20.05 -2.47
C LEU A 133 2.58 -18.57 -2.46
N ILE A 134 3.87 -18.27 -2.47
CA ILE A 134 4.34 -16.88 -2.56
C ILE A 134 4.75 -16.55 -3.99
N ILE A 135 4.16 -15.52 -4.56
CA ILE A 135 4.51 -14.95 -5.86
C ILE A 135 5.14 -13.59 -5.60
N ALA A 136 6.47 -13.53 -5.65
CA ALA A 136 7.23 -12.31 -5.38
C ALA A 136 7.26 -11.41 -6.61
N ARG A 137 7.19 -10.10 -6.41
CA ARG A 137 7.15 -9.15 -7.54
C ARG A 137 8.52 -8.88 -8.19
N ASN A 138 9.61 -9.30 -7.57
CA ASN A 138 10.97 -9.15 -8.10
C ASN A 138 11.92 -10.20 -7.54
N GLU A 139 13.09 -10.35 -8.19
CA GLU A 139 14.09 -11.36 -7.81
C GLU A 139 14.76 -11.07 -6.46
N ALA A 140 14.93 -9.79 -6.10
CA ALA A 140 15.50 -9.44 -4.79
C ALA A 140 14.61 -9.97 -3.64
N SER A 141 13.30 -9.87 -3.80
CA SER A 141 12.34 -10.43 -2.82
C SER A 141 12.42 -11.94 -2.73
N LYS A 142 12.62 -12.63 -3.84
CA LYS A 142 12.82 -14.10 -3.86
C LYS A 142 14.07 -14.49 -3.09
N SER A 143 15.17 -13.76 -3.27
CA SER A 143 16.41 -14.02 -2.54
C SER A 143 16.21 -13.88 -1.04
N VAL A 144 15.55 -12.81 -0.59
CA VAL A 144 15.25 -12.59 0.84
C VAL A 144 14.35 -13.72 1.40
N LEU A 145 13.33 -14.15 0.66
CA LEU A 145 12.46 -15.26 1.08
C LEU A 145 13.20 -16.59 1.12
N ALA A 146 14.09 -16.85 0.16
CA ALA A 146 14.92 -18.06 0.13
C ALA A 146 15.86 -18.16 1.35
N GLU A 147 16.43 -17.04 1.81
CA GLU A 147 17.22 -16.98 3.05
C GLU A 147 16.40 -17.34 4.30
N LEU A 148 15.09 -17.13 4.24
CA LEU A 148 14.13 -17.53 5.28
C LEU A 148 13.60 -18.97 5.08
N GLY A 149 14.05 -19.68 4.06
CA GLY A 149 13.59 -21.02 3.72
C GLY A 149 12.20 -21.06 3.09
N VAL A 150 11.65 -19.91 2.67
CA VAL A 150 10.32 -19.81 2.04
C VAL A 150 10.46 -19.91 0.53
N LYS A 151 9.77 -20.90 -0.07
CA LYS A 151 9.73 -21.06 -1.53
C LYS A 151 8.84 -19.98 -2.15
N SER A 152 9.32 -19.35 -3.22
CA SER A 152 8.56 -18.35 -3.96
C SER A 152 8.72 -18.50 -5.46
N ARG A 153 7.71 -18.03 -6.20
CA ARG A 153 7.73 -17.93 -7.67
C ARG A 153 7.97 -16.50 -8.10
N SER A 154 8.55 -16.32 -9.27
CA SER A 154 8.64 -15.00 -9.90
C SER A 154 7.28 -14.55 -10.39
N GLY A 155 6.98 -13.30 -10.18
CA GLY A 155 5.81 -12.60 -10.66
C GLY A 155 6.12 -11.13 -10.86
N THR A 156 5.09 -10.31 -10.87
CA THR A 156 5.19 -8.86 -11.01
C THR A 156 4.20 -8.16 -10.09
N ASP A 157 4.25 -6.86 -10.04
CA ASP A 157 3.22 -6.06 -9.39
C ASP A 157 1.91 -6.15 -10.19
N THR A 158 0.79 -6.38 -9.50
CA THR A 158 -0.52 -6.53 -10.15
C THR A 158 -0.99 -5.24 -10.82
N ALA A 159 -0.52 -4.08 -10.39
CA ALA A 159 -0.84 -2.80 -11.02
C ALA A 159 -0.43 -2.71 -12.51
N TRP A 160 0.49 -3.54 -12.98
CA TRP A 160 0.93 -3.51 -14.38
C TRP A 160 -0.14 -3.86 -15.41
N THR A 161 -1.16 -4.58 -15.02
CA THR A 161 -2.26 -4.95 -15.90
C THR A 161 -3.52 -4.13 -15.68
N PHE A 162 -3.45 -3.16 -14.75
CA PHE A 162 -4.55 -2.24 -14.49
C PHE A 162 -4.82 -1.37 -15.73
N GLU A 163 -6.08 -1.30 -16.13
CA GLU A 163 -6.51 -0.48 -17.24
C GLU A 163 -6.75 0.96 -16.78
N PRO A 164 -5.91 1.92 -17.19
CA PRO A 164 -6.08 3.30 -16.78
C PRO A 164 -7.32 3.94 -17.41
N ALA A 165 -7.77 5.04 -16.82
CA ALA A 165 -8.79 5.89 -17.43
C ALA A 165 -8.36 6.34 -18.85
N PRO A 166 -9.32 6.67 -19.74
CA PRO A 166 -9.00 7.17 -21.07
C PRO A 166 -8.06 8.38 -21.04
N LEU A 167 -7.07 8.40 -21.92
CA LEU A 167 -6.07 9.47 -21.99
C LEU A 167 -6.71 10.87 -22.08
N SER A 168 -7.88 10.96 -22.71
CA SER A 168 -8.66 12.21 -22.81
C SER A 168 -9.07 12.79 -21.47
N GLU A 169 -9.35 11.94 -20.47
CA GLU A 169 -9.70 12.39 -19.11
C GLU A 169 -8.48 13.00 -18.42
N GLY A 170 -7.33 12.33 -18.48
CA GLY A 170 -6.08 12.86 -17.94
C GLY A 170 -5.68 14.19 -18.60
N ARG A 171 -5.80 14.28 -19.93
CA ARG A 171 -5.55 15.53 -20.67
C ARG A 171 -6.48 16.64 -20.22
N LYS A 172 -7.76 16.36 -20.05
CA LYS A 172 -8.74 17.33 -19.56
C LYS A 172 -8.35 17.87 -18.19
N ILE A 173 -8.01 17.00 -17.24
CA ILE A 173 -7.58 17.40 -15.88
C ILE A 173 -6.36 18.35 -15.95
N LEU A 174 -5.38 18.02 -16.78
CA LEU A 174 -4.18 18.85 -16.93
C LEU A 174 -4.50 20.21 -17.61
N MET A 175 -5.36 20.22 -18.61
CA MET A 175 -5.79 21.47 -19.27
C MET A 175 -6.61 22.35 -18.31
N ASP A 176 -7.49 21.77 -17.51
CA ASP A 176 -8.25 22.49 -16.47
C ASP A 176 -7.29 23.08 -15.39
N ALA A 177 -6.12 22.45 -15.19
CA ALA A 177 -5.04 22.95 -14.34
C ALA A 177 -4.08 23.94 -15.03
N GLY A 178 -4.34 24.34 -16.28
CA GLY A 178 -3.59 25.34 -17.02
C GLY A 178 -2.53 24.81 -17.99
N TRP A 179 -2.50 23.50 -18.26
CA TRP A 179 -1.65 22.95 -19.31
C TRP A 179 -2.17 23.32 -20.71
N ASP A 180 -1.27 23.66 -21.61
CA ASP A 180 -1.59 24.09 -23.00
C ASP A 180 -1.92 22.90 -23.95
N GLY A 181 -1.74 21.67 -23.49
CA GLY A 181 -1.96 20.46 -24.28
C GLY A 181 -0.77 20.01 -25.12
N GLU A 182 0.31 20.78 -25.19
CA GLU A 182 1.48 20.58 -26.05
C GLU A 182 2.80 20.53 -25.27
N THR A 183 3.00 21.43 -24.31
CA THR A 183 4.22 21.48 -23.49
C THR A 183 4.44 20.14 -22.77
N PRO A 184 5.65 19.54 -22.83
CA PRO A 184 5.95 18.29 -22.14
C PRO A 184 5.63 18.35 -20.65
N VAL A 185 4.94 17.36 -20.12
CA VAL A 185 4.58 17.27 -18.71
C VAL A 185 5.73 16.65 -17.91
N LEU A 186 6.18 17.34 -16.88
CA LEU A 186 7.14 16.83 -15.90
C LEU A 186 6.40 16.40 -14.64
N ALA A 187 6.20 15.08 -14.46
CA ALA A 187 5.61 14.54 -13.24
C ALA A 187 6.65 14.50 -12.12
N LEU A 188 6.32 15.09 -10.99
CA LEU A 188 7.12 15.12 -9.78
C LEU A 188 6.36 14.36 -8.68
N CYS A 189 7.01 13.38 -8.05
CA CYS A 189 6.39 12.52 -7.03
C CYS A 189 7.11 12.73 -5.68
N PRO A 190 6.93 13.87 -5.01
CA PRO A 190 7.53 14.11 -3.71
C PRO A 190 6.80 13.26 -2.66
N ILE A 191 7.59 12.51 -1.90
CA ILE A 191 7.14 11.80 -0.71
C ILE A 191 8.02 12.23 0.45
N ASN A 192 7.59 12.04 1.69
CA ASN A 192 8.47 12.27 2.83
C ASN A 192 9.19 10.96 3.23
N PRO A 193 10.43 10.71 2.80
CA PRO A 193 11.15 9.49 3.14
C PRO A 193 11.65 9.48 4.59
N PHE A 194 11.59 10.59 5.30
CA PHE A 194 12.15 10.76 6.64
C PHE A 194 11.16 10.41 7.74
N TRP A 195 9.90 10.27 7.42
CA TRP A 195 8.84 9.83 8.34
C TRP A 195 8.98 8.38 8.80
N TRP A 196 9.68 7.57 8.03
CA TRP A 196 9.83 6.14 8.27
C TRP A 196 11.07 5.79 9.11
N PRO A 197 11.04 4.65 9.83
CA PRO A 197 9.90 3.77 10.08
C PRO A 197 8.92 4.37 11.08
N VAL A 198 7.65 3.97 10.98
CA VAL A 198 6.61 4.33 11.97
C VAL A 198 6.86 3.58 13.29
N LYS A 199 6.36 4.15 14.39
CA LYS A 199 6.42 3.55 15.72
C LYS A 199 5.04 3.46 16.34
N PRO A 200 4.75 2.39 17.12
CA PRO A 200 3.50 2.30 17.85
C PRO A 200 3.49 3.28 19.04
N ASP A 201 2.39 4.00 19.19
CA ASP A 201 2.09 4.85 20.34
C ASP A 201 0.62 4.68 20.74
N VAL A 202 0.39 3.75 21.66
CA VAL A 202 -0.96 3.39 22.13
C VAL A 202 -1.60 4.53 22.93
N ALA A 203 -0.80 5.30 23.68
CA ALA A 203 -1.31 6.42 24.47
C ALA A 203 -1.81 7.55 23.54
N ARG A 204 -1.01 7.92 22.56
CA ARG A 204 -1.40 8.89 21.52
C ARG A 204 -2.62 8.40 20.74
N ALA A 205 -2.66 7.13 20.38
CA ALA A 205 -3.80 6.54 19.68
C ALA A 205 -5.09 6.62 20.50
N ALA A 206 -5.02 6.40 21.81
CA ALA A 206 -6.17 6.54 22.70
C ALA A 206 -6.65 8.01 22.75
N VAL A 207 -5.74 8.97 22.95
CA VAL A 207 -6.06 10.40 22.96
C VAL A 207 -6.72 10.82 21.65
N ASN A 208 -6.15 10.47 20.51
CA ASN A 208 -6.68 10.84 19.20
C ASN A 208 -8.06 10.21 18.94
N SER A 209 -8.30 8.98 19.41
CA SER A 209 -9.61 8.33 19.28
C SER A 209 -10.70 9.05 20.08
N PHE A 210 -10.36 9.67 21.23
CA PHE A 210 -11.32 10.42 22.04
C PHE A 210 -11.52 11.87 21.57
N SER A 211 -10.51 12.47 20.95
CA SER A 211 -10.53 13.88 20.52
C SER A 211 -11.03 14.08 19.08
N GLY A 212 -11.28 13.01 18.32
CA GLY A 212 -11.64 13.10 16.88
C GLY A 212 -10.47 13.49 15.98
N MET A 213 -9.24 13.59 16.50
CA MET A 213 -8.06 14.00 15.73
C MET A 213 -7.62 13.02 14.65
N TYR A 214 -8.27 11.86 14.54
CA TYR A 214 -8.01 10.92 13.44
C TYR A 214 -8.75 11.25 12.15
N ASP A 215 -9.75 12.13 12.19
CA ASP A 215 -10.71 12.27 11.10
C ASP A 215 -10.11 12.94 9.85
N GLU A 216 -9.03 13.68 9.96
CA GLU A 216 -8.42 14.40 8.84
C GLU A 216 -6.96 14.02 8.53
N GLU A 217 -6.17 13.56 9.51
CA GLU A 217 -4.71 13.51 9.36
C GLU A 217 -4.10 12.11 9.45
N HIS A 218 -4.85 11.08 9.83
CA HIS A 218 -4.26 9.76 10.08
C HIS A 218 -5.22 8.60 9.84
N TYR A 219 -4.70 7.47 9.44
CA TYR A 219 -5.43 6.21 9.15
C TYR A 219 -6.11 5.53 10.36
N GLY A 220 -6.37 6.21 11.45
CA GLY A 220 -6.93 5.60 12.67
C GLY A 220 -6.04 4.49 13.29
N SER A 221 -4.77 4.47 12.95
CA SER A 221 -3.78 3.45 13.34
C SER A 221 -3.15 3.77 14.71
N VAL A 222 -2.56 2.76 15.35
CA VAL A 222 -1.70 2.94 16.54
C VAL A 222 -0.25 3.29 16.18
N TYR A 223 0.08 3.35 14.90
CA TYR A 223 1.41 3.65 14.41
C TYR A 223 1.50 5.08 13.91
N PHE A 224 2.51 5.79 14.32
CA PHE A 224 2.74 7.20 13.97
C PHE A 224 4.07 7.37 13.27
N HIS A 225 4.11 8.30 12.33
CA HIS A 225 5.31 8.71 11.65
C HIS A 225 6.29 9.40 12.62
N LYS A 226 7.55 9.47 12.21
CA LYS A 226 8.53 10.30 12.93
C LYS A 226 8.18 11.76 12.71
N GLU A 227 8.25 12.53 13.78
CA GLU A 227 8.01 13.96 13.80
C GLU A 227 9.20 14.69 14.44
N GLY A 228 9.22 16.02 14.32
CA GLY A 228 10.16 16.90 14.98
C GLY A 228 11.07 17.64 14.00
N ALA A 229 11.77 18.67 14.51
CA ALA A 229 12.55 19.62 13.74
C ALA A 229 13.56 18.96 12.76
N GLU A 230 14.18 17.86 13.16
CA GLU A 230 15.12 17.14 12.27
C GLU A 230 14.44 16.55 11.05
N VAL A 231 13.22 16.00 11.19
CA VAL A 231 12.44 15.44 10.09
C VAL A 231 12.00 16.55 9.16
N THR A 232 11.46 17.65 9.71
CA THR A 232 11.05 18.84 8.95
C THR A 232 12.23 19.41 8.16
N ASP A 233 13.36 19.65 8.81
CA ASP A 233 14.58 20.15 8.19
C ASP A 233 15.08 19.29 7.00
N LYS A 234 15.00 17.97 7.15
CA LYS A 234 15.37 17.04 6.07
C LYS A 234 14.39 17.10 4.91
N GLN A 235 13.11 17.19 5.21
CA GLN A 235 12.06 17.33 4.19
C GLN A 235 12.20 18.63 3.42
N ASP A 236 12.37 19.77 4.10
CA ASP A 236 12.52 21.07 3.48
C ASP A 236 13.73 21.12 2.55
N ARG A 237 14.84 20.53 2.97
CA ARG A 237 16.03 20.39 2.11
C ARG A 237 15.77 19.51 0.89
N TYR A 238 15.02 18.44 1.05
CA TYR A 238 14.66 17.53 -0.02
C TYR A 238 13.72 18.23 -1.05
N LEU A 239 12.67 18.88 -0.57
CA LEU A 239 11.74 19.62 -1.44
C LEU A 239 12.46 20.80 -2.14
N SER A 240 13.31 21.53 -1.42
CA SER A 240 14.14 22.58 -2.00
C SER A 240 15.09 22.06 -3.09
N ALA A 241 15.63 20.86 -2.91
CA ALA A 241 16.49 20.24 -3.92
C ALA A 241 15.70 19.89 -5.19
N ILE A 242 14.48 19.36 -5.06
CA ILE A 242 13.57 19.09 -6.19
C ILE A 242 13.23 20.40 -6.91
N ALA A 243 12.77 21.41 -6.19
CA ALA A 243 12.43 22.72 -6.77
C ALA A 243 13.61 23.37 -7.51
N ASN A 244 14.82 23.28 -6.93
CA ASN A 244 16.03 23.78 -7.58
C ASN A 244 16.38 22.96 -8.84
N ALA A 245 16.20 21.66 -8.83
CA ALA A 245 16.43 20.82 -10.01
C ALA A 245 15.49 21.19 -11.14
N VAL A 246 14.21 21.39 -10.88
CA VAL A 246 13.21 21.85 -11.87
C VAL A 246 13.57 23.23 -12.43
N ARG A 247 13.93 24.19 -11.55
CA ARG A 247 14.35 25.53 -12.00
C ARG A 247 15.56 25.47 -12.94
N ARG A 248 16.60 24.71 -12.57
CA ARG A 248 17.79 24.52 -13.42
C ARG A 248 17.46 23.86 -14.75
N PHE A 249 16.57 22.86 -14.73
CA PHE A 249 16.13 22.18 -15.93
C PHE A 249 15.43 23.13 -16.90
N ARG A 250 14.53 24.00 -16.40
CA ARG A 250 13.88 25.05 -17.22
C ARG A 250 14.87 26.11 -17.70
N GLN A 251 15.79 26.56 -16.85
CA GLN A 251 16.83 27.53 -17.22
C GLN A 251 17.78 27.01 -18.32
N ALA A 252 17.94 25.68 -18.42
CA ALA A 252 18.70 25.07 -19.50
C ALA A 252 17.94 24.99 -20.84
N GLY A 253 16.78 25.65 -20.96
CA GLY A 253 16.00 25.73 -22.19
C GLY A 253 14.96 24.60 -22.35
N ASN A 254 14.73 23.80 -21.30
CA ASN A 254 13.70 22.78 -21.35
C ASN A 254 12.37 23.39 -20.87
N ASP A 255 11.47 23.62 -21.79
CA ASP A 255 10.12 24.05 -21.43
C ASP A 255 9.30 22.83 -20.99
N VAL A 256 8.78 22.86 -19.76
CA VAL A 256 7.99 21.80 -19.17
C VAL A 256 6.87 22.34 -18.29
N PHE A 257 5.74 21.67 -18.30
CA PHE A 257 4.64 21.88 -17.37
C PHE A 257 4.82 20.96 -16.16
N PRO A 258 5.18 21.48 -14.99
CA PRO A 258 5.39 20.65 -13.80
C PRO A 258 4.05 20.24 -13.17
N VAL A 259 3.91 18.97 -12.83
CA VAL A 259 2.75 18.41 -12.13
C VAL A 259 3.23 17.68 -10.89
N MET A 260 2.71 18.05 -9.74
CA MET A 260 2.96 17.37 -8.49
C MET A 260 2.01 16.16 -8.36
N PHE A 261 2.55 15.02 -8.00
CA PHE A 261 1.82 13.75 -7.94
C PHE A 261 1.98 13.09 -6.57
N GLY A 262 0.95 13.16 -5.73
CA GLY A 262 0.86 12.42 -4.48
C GLY A 262 0.24 11.04 -4.71
N SER A 263 0.81 9.99 -4.16
CA SER A 263 0.28 8.62 -4.26
C SER A 263 -0.63 8.27 -3.09
N GLU A 264 -0.57 9.02 -2.01
CA GLU A 264 -1.39 8.84 -0.82
C GLU A 264 -1.72 10.19 -0.17
N GLN A 265 -2.71 10.20 0.72
CA GLN A 265 -3.17 11.44 1.37
C GLN A 265 -2.04 12.17 2.11
N LEU A 266 -1.10 11.44 2.70
CA LEU A 266 0.02 12.02 3.46
C LEU A 266 1.08 12.68 2.57
N ASP A 267 1.05 12.48 1.26
CA ASP A 267 1.94 13.17 0.32
C ASP A 267 1.49 14.61 0.02
N ARG A 268 0.29 15.00 0.49
CA ARG A 268 -0.34 16.29 0.21
C ARG A 268 0.57 17.46 0.53
N ASP A 269 1.12 17.50 1.75
CA ASP A 269 1.99 18.60 2.20
C ASP A 269 3.24 18.73 1.33
N GLY A 270 3.77 17.60 0.85
CA GLY A 270 4.90 17.58 -0.08
C GLY A 270 4.54 18.08 -1.50
N CYS A 271 3.27 18.03 -1.89
CA CYS A 271 2.78 18.49 -3.18
C CYS A 271 2.36 19.97 -3.14
N GLU A 272 1.93 20.48 -2.00
CA GLU A 272 1.47 21.86 -1.82
C GLU A 272 2.61 22.84 -1.44
N GLY A 273 3.72 22.35 -0.88
CA GLY A 273 4.89 23.15 -0.48
C GLY A 273 5.88 23.35 -1.62
#